data_3d212d76e7bbfa6a2320b2b8a202ff8d
#
_entry.id   3d212d76e7bbfa6a2320b2b8a202ff8d
#
_cell.length_a   1.000
_cell.length_b   1.000
_cell.length_c   1.000
_cell.angle_alpha   90.00
_cell.angle_beta   90.00
_cell.angle_gamma   90.00
#
_symmetry.space_group_name_H-M   'P 1'
#
loop_
_entity.id
_entity.type
_entity.pdbx_description
1 polymer ?
#
loop_
_entity_poly.entity_id
_entity_poly.type
_entity_poly.pdbx_seq_one_letter_code
_entity_poly.pdbx_strand_id
1 'polypeptide(L)'
;MKRIVSLVLLLCLVFSLSACTGTTETPTTEPQQQTTTQPTTEQEPQGEVSTPLFWKVSGNGYEGEFYLLGSIHVGTDDTNNYPKQILDAFEKCTALAVESDIIAIEEDTAALLESMKPFVYSDGTTIKDHIDKELYDDAVALMTELGIYNFAMDYYKPTFWDSMISSMLADRSKNYKIDNGVDRWFLNKAKKTNKDIIELEDYKKTYADEAALSDKTQ
;
A
#
# COMPACT_ATOMS: atom_id res chain seq x y z
N MET A 1 3.91 -10.81 2.45
CA MET A 1 4.55 -11.10 3.74
C MET A 1 5.96 -10.51 3.86
N LYS A 2 6.93 -10.80 2.98
CA LYS A 2 8.32 -10.29 3.16
C LYS A 2 8.47 -8.77 3.03
N ARG A 3 7.65 -8.06 2.26
CA ARG A 3 7.82 -6.62 1.97
C ARG A 3 7.16 -5.70 3.01
N ILE A 4 5.98 -6.03 3.49
CA ILE A 4 5.28 -5.23 4.53
C ILE A 4 5.96 -5.40 5.88
N VAL A 5 6.33 -6.65 6.23
CA VAL A 5 7.18 -6.91 7.40
C VAL A 5 8.53 -6.19 7.27
N SER A 6 9.05 -6.02 6.04
CA SER A 6 10.27 -5.24 5.77
C SER A 6 10.07 -3.74 6.03
N LEU A 7 8.90 -3.17 5.73
CA LEU A 7 8.63 -1.74 5.95
C LEU A 7 8.46 -1.43 7.44
N VAL A 8 7.74 -2.28 8.17
CA VAL A 8 7.59 -2.18 9.64
C VAL A 8 8.94 -2.45 10.34
N LEU A 9 9.72 -3.42 9.86
CA LEU A 9 11.07 -3.69 10.35
C LEU A 9 12.06 -2.57 10.01
N LEU A 10 11.92 -1.89 8.87
CA LEU A 10 12.77 -0.76 8.51
C LEU A 10 12.53 0.43 9.43
N LEU A 11 11.28 0.68 9.82
CA LEU A 11 10.95 1.72 10.81
C LEU A 11 11.54 1.40 12.20
N CYS A 12 11.64 0.11 12.55
CA CYS A 12 12.26 -0.36 13.79
C CYS A 12 13.81 -0.41 13.72
N LEU A 13 14.40 -0.61 12.51
CA LEU A 13 15.86 -0.78 12.32
C LEU A 13 16.64 0.53 12.29
N VAL A 14 16.00 1.67 12.06
CA VAL A 14 16.68 2.97 12.09
C VAL A 14 17.24 3.30 13.48
N PHE A 15 16.79 2.61 14.52
CA PHE A 15 17.25 2.80 15.90
C PHE A 15 18.24 1.74 16.41
N SER A 16 18.63 0.74 15.58
CA SER A 16 19.43 -0.42 16.06
C SER A 16 20.81 -0.55 15.44
N LEU A 17 21.32 0.42 14.67
CA LEU A 17 22.66 0.34 14.07
C LEU A 17 23.74 0.87 15.00
N SER A 18 24.16 -0.01 15.91
CA SER A 18 25.51 0.03 16.48
C SER A 18 26.03 -1.39 16.71
N ALA A 19 27.15 -1.68 16.03
CA ALA A 19 28.07 -2.80 16.19
C ALA A 19 27.76 -4.12 15.44
N CYS A 20 28.54 -4.49 14.48
CA CYS A 20 29.69 -5.37 14.45
C CYS A 20 30.03 -5.92 13.06
N THR A 21 31.27 -5.93 12.83
CA THR A 21 32.13 -6.31 11.72
C THR A 21 32.08 -7.79 11.30
N GLY A 22 32.20 -8.01 9.97
CA GLY A 22 33.17 -8.98 9.39
C GLY A 22 32.68 -10.38 9.09
N THR A 23 32.60 -10.78 7.85
CA THR A 23 33.50 -11.75 7.19
C THR A 23 33.10 -11.99 5.73
N THR A 24 34.11 -12.08 4.90
CA THR A 24 34.13 -12.31 3.46
C THR A 24 33.88 -13.80 3.12
N GLU A 25 33.04 -14.08 2.11
CA GLU A 25 33.21 -15.32 1.31
C GLU A 25 32.81 -15.14 -0.17
N THR A 26 33.50 -15.87 -0.99
CA THR A 26 33.76 -15.79 -2.43
C THR A 26 32.63 -16.39 -3.29
N PRO A 27 32.45 -15.95 -4.55
CA PRO A 27 31.35 -16.39 -5.40
C PRO A 27 31.64 -17.74 -6.10
N THR A 28 30.63 -18.63 -6.10
CA THR A 28 30.61 -19.85 -6.91
C THR A 28 29.76 -19.61 -8.16
N THR A 29 30.34 -19.89 -9.29
CA THR A 29 29.75 -19.82 -10.64
C THR A 29 28.83 -21.02 -10.87
N GLU A 30 27.61 -20.76 -11.33
CA GLU A 30 26.67 -21.81 -11.75
C GLU A 30 26.29 -21.64 -13.25
N PRO A 31 26.01 -22.73 -14.00
CA PRO A 31 25.95 -22.71 -15.45
C PRO A 31 24.58 -22.25 -15.97
N GLN A 32 24.57 -21.53 -17.08
CA GLN A 32 23.41 -21.06 -17.82
C GLN A 32 22.58 -22.23 -18.36
N GLN A 33 21.31 -22.27 -17.98
CA GLN A 33 20.27 -23.11 -18.57
C GLN A 33 19.48 -22.30 -19.63
N GLN A 34 19.53 -22.77 -20.87
CA GLN A 34 18.74 -22.24 -21.97
C GLN A 34 17.25 -22.43 -21.70
N THR A 35 16.51 -21.35 -21.61
CA THR A 35 15.05 -21.37 -21.47
C THR A 35 14.43 -21.36 -22.87
N THR A 36 13.82 -22.46 -23.24
CA THR A 36 12.95 -22.58 -24.43
C THR A 36 11.65 -21.82 -24.14
N THR A 37 11.37 -20.78 -24.91
CA THR A 37 10.12 -20.03 -24.87
C THR A 37 8.98 -20.89 -25.40
N GLN A 38 8.15 -21.40 -24.52
CA GLN A 38 6.86 -21.99 -24.81
C GLN A 38 5.83 -20.83 -24.89
N PRO A 39 4.89 -20.82 -25.85
CA PRO A 39 3.86 -19.79 -25.89
C PRO A 39 2.98 -19.92 -24.65
N THR A 40 2.90 -18.85 -23.88
CA THR A 40 2.01 -18.76 -22.73
C THR A 40 0.59 -18.77 -23.23
N THR A 41 -0.10 -19.87 -23.07
CA THR A 41 -1.56 -19.93 -23.19
C THR A 41 -2.12 -19.05 -22.07
N GLU A 42 -2.84 -18.02 -22.43
CA GLU A 42 -3.59 -17.18 -21.50
C GLU A 42 -4.57 -18.10 -20.74
N GLN A 43 -4.24 -18.41 -19.49
CA GLN A 43 -5.13 -19.20 -18.63
C GLN A 43 -6.36 -18.35 -18.34
N GLU A 44 -7.54 -18.88 -18.67
CA GLU A 44 -8.80 -18.30 -18.21
C GLU A 44 -8.76 -18.22 -16.67
N PRO A 45 -9.27 -17.13 -16.09
CA PRO A 45 -9.26 -16.94 -14.64
C PRO A 45 -9.96 -18.12 -13.95
N GLN A 46 -9.25 -18.77 -13.02
CA GLN A 46 -9.82 -19.81 -12.17
C GLN A 46 -10.31 -19.13 -10.89
N GLY A 47 -11.64 -19.09 -10.70
CA GLY A 47 -12.26 -18.49 -9.53
C GLY A 47 -13.56 -17.76 -9.87
N GLU A 48 -14.20 -17.18 -8.87
CA GLU A 48 -15.39 -16.37 -9.06
C GLU A 48 -15.02 -15.05 -9.75
N VAL A 49 -15.73 -14.71 -10.83
CA VAL A 49 -15.51 -13.47 -11.56
C VAL A 49 -16.00 -12.29 -10.70
N SER A 50 -15.11 -11.33 -10.45
CA SER A 50 -15.44 -10.13 -9.68
C SER A 50 -16.46 -9.27 -10.43
N THR A 51 -17.33 -8.58 -9.68
CA THR A 51 -18.36 -7.68 -10.23
C THR A 51 -18.18 -6.27 -9.68
N PRO A 52 -17.05 -5.59 -9.95
CA PRO A 52 -16.80 -4.26 -9.45
C PRO A 52 -17.72 -3.23 -10.10
N LEU A 53 -17.88 -2.09 -9.44
CA LEU A 53 -18.58 -0.94 -10.01
C LEU A 53 -17.75 -0.41 -11.19
N PHE A 54 -18.35 -0.42 -12.37
CA PHE A 54 -17.65 -0.04 -13.59
C PHE A 54 -18.57 0.75 -14.53
N TRP A 55 -18.09 1.91 -15.01
CA TRP A 55 -18.83 2.79 -15.91
C TRP A 55 -17.97 3.24 -17.07
N LYS A 56 -18.59 3.33 -18.24
CA LYS A 56 -18.08 4.08 -19.36
C LYS A 56 -18.69 5.48 -19.33
N VAL A 57 -17.86 6.50 -19.35
CA VAL A 57 -18.29 7.90 -19.38
C VAL A 57 -18.09 8.45 -20.78
N SER A 58 -19.10 9.13 -21.32
CA SER A 58 -19.09 9.77 -22.63
C SER A 58 -20.03 10.97 -22.66
N GLY A 59 -19.90 11.84 -23.64
CA GLY A 59 -20.80 12.97 -23.89
C GLY A 59 -20.13 14.33 -23.69
N ASN A 60 -20.96 15.37 -23.71
CA ASN A 60 -20.56 16.76 -23.52
C ASN A 60 -19.45 17.26 -24.48
N GLY A 61 -19.43 16.73 -25.74
CA GLY A 61 -18.44 17.11 -26.75
C GLY A 61 -17.07 16.43 -26.60
N TYR A 62 -16.90 15.51 -25.64
CA TYR A 62 -15.70 14.72 -25.52
C TYR A 62 -15.79 13.50 -26.47
N GLU A 63 -14.83 13.37 -27.38
CA GLU A 63 -14.79 12.30 -28.38
C GLU A 63 -14.01 11.06 -27.92
N GLY A 64 -13.32 11.14 -26.79
CA GLY A 64 -12.56 10.04 -26.22
C GLY A 64 -13.42 9.06 -25.39
N GLU A 65 -12.79 7.99 -24.94
CA GLU A 65 -13.37 7.04 -23.99
C GLU A 65 -12.74 7.25 -22.62
N PHE A 66 -13.59 7.36 -21.60
CA PHE A 66 -13.19 7.45 -20.20
C PHE A 66 -13.96 6.41 -19.40
N TYR A 67 -13.27 5.73 -18.51
CA TYR A 67 -13.85 4.68 -17.67
C TYR A 67 -13.61 4.97 -16.20
N LEU A 68 -14.60 4.66 -15.37
CA LEU A 68 -14.51 4.70 -13.93
C LEU A 68 -14.63 3.28 -13.38
N LEU A 69 -13.71 2.89 -12.52
CA LEU A 69 -13.71 1.61 -11.82
C LEU A 69 -13.64 1.87 -10.32
N GLY A 70 -14.55 1.24 -9.56
CA GLY A 70 -14.48 1.28 -8.09
C GLY A 70 -13.21 0.57 -7.61
N SER A 71 -12.49 1.21 -6.69
CA SER A 71 -11.26 0.67 -6.10
C SER A 71 -11.42 0.39 -4.61
N ILE A 72 -10.67 -0.61 -4.14
CA ILE A 72 -10.43 -0.91 -2.74
C ILE A 72 -8.95 -1.28 -2.57
N HIS A 73 -8.35 -0.89 -1.44
CA HIS A 73 -6.91 -1.11 -1.18
C HIS A 73 -6.56 -2.51 -0.68
N VAL A 74 -7.56 -3.31 -0.34
CA VAL A 74 -7.39 -4.71 0.08
C VAL A 74 -8.38 -5.58 -0.67
N GLY A 75 -8.04 -6.84 -0.94
CA GLY A 75 -8.92 -7.73 -1.68
C GLY A 75 -8.73 -9.19 -1.33
N THR A 76 -9.67 -10.03 -1.76
CA THR A 76 -9.56 -11.48 -1.74
C THR A 76 -8.78 -12.00 -2.95
N ASP A 77 -8.52 -13.30 -3.01
CA ASP A 77 -7.84 -13.89 -4.16
C ASP A 77 -8.66 -13.77 -5.46
N ASP A 78 -9.99 -13.60 -5.36
CA ASP A 78 -10.89 -13.42 -6.51
C ASP A 78 -11.13 -11.93 -6.87
N THR A 79 -10.71 -10.98 -6.05
CA THR A 79 -10.96 -9.53 -6.29
C THR A 79 -10.46 -9.10 -7.67
N ASN A 80 -9.33 -9.61 -8.10
CA ASN A 80 -8.67 -9.24 -9.35
C ASN A 80 -9.00 -10.17 -10.52
N ASN A 81 -10.02 -11.02 -10.36
CA ASN A 81 -10.57 -11.84 -11.42
C ASN A 81 -11.59 -11.03 -12.24
N TYR A 82 -11.10 -10.05 -13.00
CA TYR A 82 -11.94 -9.10 -13.72
C TYR A 82 -12.61 -9.71 -14.95
N PRO A 83 -13.88 -9.34 -15.23
CA PRO A 83 -14.54 -9.69 -16.47
C PRO A 83 -13.79 -9.06 -17.66
N LYS A 84 -13.83 -9.76 -18.79
CA LYS A 84 -13.14 -9.35 -20.03
C LYS A 84 -13.44 -7.89 -20.46
N GLN A 85 -14.65 -7.41 -20.19
CA GLN A 85 -15.05 -6.03 -20.49
C GLN A 85 -14.15 -4.99 -19.82
N ILE A 86 -13.77 -5.20 -18.55
CA ILE A 86 -12.89 -4.29 -17.80
C ILE A 86 -11.46 -4.38 -18.33
N LEU A 87 -10.99 -5.60 -18.59
CA LEU A 87 -9.66 -5.82 -19.15
C LEU A 87 -9.52 -5.18 -20.54
N ASP A 88 -10.51 -5.37 -21.42
CA ASP A 88 -10.53 -4.76 -22.75
C ASP A 88 -10.56 -3.21 -22.68
N ALA A 89 -11.29 -2.65 -21.73
CA ALA A 89 -11.32 -1.20 -21.51
C ALA A 89 -9.95 -0.69 -21.06
N PHE A 90 -9.33 -1.36 -20.09
CA PHE A 90 -7.98 -1.02 -19.64
C PHE A 90 -6.96 -1.10 -20.79
N GLU A 91 -6.99 -2.14 -21.63
CA GLU A 91 -6.06 -2.28 -22.75
C GLU A 91 -6.19 -1.12 -23.77
N LYS A 92 -7.40 -0.61 -24.00
CA LYS A 92 -7.67 0.52 -24.92
C LYS A 92 -7.20 1.86 -24.35
N CYS A 93 -7.18 2.04 -23.05
CA CYS A 93 -6.76 3.29 -22.41
C CYS A 93 -5.25 3.52 -22.58
N THR A 94 -4.85 4.75 -22.80
CA THR A 94 -3.44 5.16 -22.88
C THR A 94 -2.84 5.47 -21.51
N ALA A 95 -3.68 5.84 -20.55
CA ALA A 95 -3.28 6.21 -19.20
C ALA A 95 -4.18 5.54 -18.14
N LEU A 96 -3.63 5.36 -16.96
CA LEU A 96 -4.32 4.98 -15.74
C LEU A 96 -4.31 6.18 -14.78
N ALA A 97 -5.49 6.65 -14.37
CA ALA A 97 -5.61 7.62 -13.27
C ALA A 97 -5.91 6.88 -11.97
N VAL A 98 -5.16 7.19 -10.93
CA VAL A 98 -5.26 6.63 -9.58
C VAL A 98 -5.21 7.73 -8.55
N GLU A 99 -5.65 7.44 -7.33
CA GLU A 99 -5.51 8.37 -6.20
C GLU A 99 -4.04 8.75 -6.04
N SER A 100 -3.16 7.78 -5.84
CA SER A 100 -1.71 7.95 -5.78
C SER A 100 -0.98 6.72 -6.30
N ASP A 101 0.24 6.85 -6.82
CA ASP A 101 1.09 5.72 -7.17
C ASP A 101 1.72 5.09 -5.91
N ILE A 102 0.91 4.29 -5.19
CA ILE A 102 1.32 3.63 -3.95
C ILE A 102 2.57 2.77 -4.13
N ILE A 103 2.84 2.24 -5.34
CA ILE A 103 4.04 1.45 -5.61
C ILE A 103 5.27 2.37 -5.66
N ALA A 104 5.18 3.52 -6.32
CA ALA A 104 6.26 4.50 -6.35
C ALA A 104 6.53 5.08 -4.95
N ILE A 105 5.49 5.34 -4.16
CA ILE A 105 5.62 5.80 -2.78
C ILE A 105 6.37 4.77 -1.92
N GLU A 106 6.04 3.50 -2.03
CA GLU A 106 6.70 2.41 -1.29
C GLU A 106 8.17 2.21 -1.72
N GLU A 107 8.52 2.52 -2.96
CA GLU A 107 9.88 2.43 -3.49
C GLU A 107 10.76 3.61 -3.08
N ASP A 108 10.19 4.79 -2.82
CA ASP A 108 10.91 5.99 -2.33
C ASP A 108 10.86 6.09 -0.80
N THR A 109 11.73 5.32 -0.15
CA THR A 109 11.82 5.31 1.33
C THR A 109 12.09 6.69 1.92
N ALA A 110 12.85 7.55 1.24
CA ALA A 110 13.16 8.89 1.75
C ALA A 110 11.92 9.80 1.72
N ALA A 111 11.18 9.79 0.62
CA ALA A 111 9.94 10.53 0.49
C ALA A 111 8.86 10.01 1.47
N LEU A 112 8.79 8.69 1.67
CA LEU A 112 7.88 8.08 2.63
C LEU A 112 8.18 8.53 4.06
N LEU A 113 9.45 8.50 4.50
CA LEU A 113 9.83 8.97 5.83
C LEU A 113 9.57 10.47 6.04
N GLU A 114 9.76 11.28 5.00
CA GLU A 114 9.45 12.71 5.05
C GLU A 114 7.93 12.94 5.20
N SER A 115 7.11 12.19 4.49
CA SER A 115 5.65 12.30 4.55
C SER A 115 5.05 11.82 5.89
N MET A 116 5.80 11.04 6.66
CA MET A 116 5.41 10.58 8.00
C MET A 116 5.61 11.63 9.10
N LYS A 117 6.45 12.65 8.87
CA LYS A 117 6.76 13.68 9.87
C LYS A 117 5.55 14.41 10.45
N PRO A 118 4.51 14.75 9.67
CA PRO A 118 3.31 15.42 10.21
C PRO A 118 2.57 14.61 11.28
N PHE A 119 2.71 13.28 11.24
CA PHE A 119 2.09 12.39 12.23
C PHE A 119 2.86 12.28 13.55
N VAL A 120 4.02 12.91 13.67
CA VAL A 120 4.82 12.90 14.89
C VAL A 120 4.53 14.16 15.70
N TYR A 121 4.30 14.01 17.01
CA TYR A 121 4.22 15.16 17.91
C TYR A 121 5.56 15.88 17.97
N SER A 122 5.56 17.18 17.69
CA SER A 122 6.78 18.01 17.62
C SER A 122 6.94 18.93 18.84
N ASP A 123 5.99 18.93 19.75
CA ASP A 123 5.93 19.78 20.95
C ASP A 123 6.51 19.11 22.20
N GLY A 124 7.00 17.88 22.08
CA GLY A 124 7.57 17.09 23.16
C GLY A 124 6.52 16.28 23.95
N THR A 125 5.26 16.31 23.52
CA THR A 125 4.20 15.45 24.07
C THR A 125 4.19 14.06 23.39
N THR A 126 3.35 13.19 23.90
CA THR A 126 3.09 11.85 23.39
C THR A 126 1.59 11.62 23.27
N ILE A 127 1.16 10.59 22.57
CA ILE A 127 -0.27 10.24 22.43
C ILE A 127 -0.98 10.13 23.80
N LYS A 128 -0.25 9.79 24.87
CA LYS A 128 -0.79 9.71 26.26
C LYS A 128 -1.33 11.05 26.76
N ASP A 129 -0.81 12.15 26.23
CA ASP A 129 -1.20 13.50 26.63
C ASP A 129 -2.44 13.98 25.85
N HIS A 130 -2.86 13.22 24.82
CA HIS A 130 -3.86 13.64 23.83
C HIS A 130 -5.12 12.76 23.79
N ILE A 131 -5.06 11.52 24.27
CA ILE A 131 -6.21 10.61 24.33
C ILE A 131 -6.46 10.10 25.76
N ASP A 132 -7.67 9.59 25.99
CA ASP A 132 -8.02 9.02 27.29
C ASP A 132 -7.15 7.81 27.62
N LYS A 133 -6.78 7.67 28.89
CA LYS A 133 -5.91 6.58 29.35
C LYS A 133 -6.47 5.18 29.03
N GLU A 134 -7.77 4.99 29.14
CA GLU A 134 -8.42 3.71 28.85
C GLU A 134 -8.24 3.35 27.37
N LEU A 135 -8.50 4.32 26.46
CA LEU A 135 -8.28 4.14 25.03
C LEU A 135 -6.81 3.84 24.70
N TYR A 136 -5.89 4.56 25.36
CA TYR A 136 -4.46 4.30 25.19
C TYR A 136 -4.09 2.86 25.60
N ASP A 137 -4.54 2.42 26.79
CA ASP A 137 -4.22 1.09 27.30
C ASP A 137 -4.77 -0.01 26.38
N ASP A 138 -6.00 0.15 25.87
CA ASP A 138 -6.63 -0.79 24.92
C ASP A 138 -5.88 -0.84 23.59
N ALA A 139 -5.50 0.31 23.04
CA ALA A 139 -4.75 0.39 21.80
C ALA A 139 -3.36 -0.24 21.94
N VAL A 140 -2.65 0.01 23.04
CA VAL A 140 -1.36 -0.63 23.35
C VAL A 140 -1.50 -2.14 23.49
N ALA A 141 -2.55 -2.62 24.15
CA ALA A 141 -2.81 -4.05 24.29
C ALA A 141 -3.02 -4.70 22.90
N LEU A 142 -3.84 -4.09 22.06
CA LEU A 142 -4.09 -4.55 20.68
C LEU A 142 -2.81 -4.51 19.84
N MET A 143 -2.08 -3.40 19.83
CA MET A 143 -0.83 -3.28 19.06
C MET A 143 0.25 -4.26 19.54
N THR A 144 0.27 -4.57 20.86
CA THR A 144 1.16 -5.59 21.44
C THR A 144 0.78 -6.99 20.94
N GLU A 145 -0.52 -7.31 20.93
CA GLU A 145 -1.03 -8.58 20.36
C GLU A 145 -0.70 -8.68 18.87
N LEU A 146 -0.81 -7.57 18.14
CA LEU A 146 -0.44 -7.47 16.73
C LEU A 146 1.09 -7.54 16.52
N GLY A 147 1.90 -7.35 17.54
CA GLY A 147 3.37 -7.38 17.47
C GLY A 147 3.98 -6.12 16.85
N ILE A 148 3.27 -4.99 16.90
CA ILE A 148 3.70 -3.71 16.28
C ILE A 148 3.98 -2.61 17.31
N TYR A 149 3.60 -2.80 18.59
CA TYR A 149 3.87 -1.81 19.61
C TYR A 149 5.34 -1.79 20.04
N ASN A 150 5.91 -0.60 20.09
CA ASN A 150 7.13 -0.28 20.81
C ASN A 150 7.00 1.16 21.34
N PHE A 151 7.83 1.56 22.31
CA PHE A 151 7.72 2.86 22.97
C PHE A 151 7.87 4.08 22.03
N ALA A 152 8.51 3.93 20.85
CA ALA A 152 8.61 5.00 19.88
C ALA A 152 7.27 5.31 19.21
N MET A 153 6.32 4.38 19.24
CA MET A 153 4.96 4.60 18.74
C MET A 153 4.23 5.69 19.53
N ASP A 154 4.58 5.89 20.80
CA ASP A 154 3.94 6.92 21.65
C ASP A 154 4.13 8.35 21.11
N TYR A 155 5.13 8.58 20.27
CA TYR A 155 5.35 9.88 19.63
C TYR A 155 4.51 10.14 18.38
N TYR A 156 3.73 9.15 17.94
CA TYR A 156 2.86 9.28 16.78
C TYR A 156 1.42 9.58 17.19
N LYS A 157 0.74 10.34 16.33
CA LYS A 157 -0.67 10.74 16.50
C LYS A 157 -1.63 9.57 16.29
N PRO A 158 -2.89 9.68 16.78
CA PRO A 158 -3.91 8.62 16.69
C PRO A 158 -4.15 8.12 15.28
N THR A 159 -4.20 8.98 14.26
CA THR A 159 -4.39 8.59 12.85
C THR A 159 -3.32 7.60 12.39
N PHE A 160 -2.06 7.79 12.80
CA PHE A 160 -0.99 6.85 12.47
C PHE A 160 -1.19 5.49 13.15
N TRP A 161 -1.61 5.49 14.43
CA TRP A 161 -1.93 4.26 15.14
C TRP A 161 -3.07 3.51 14.48
N ASP A 162 -4.15 4.20 14.11
CA ASP A 162 -5.29 3.61 13.41
C ASP A 162 -4.88 2.97 12.08
N SER A 163 -4.09 3.68 11.27
CA SER A 163 -3.57 3.16 10.00
C SER A 163 -2.72 1.91 10.19
N MET A 164 -1.85 1.87 11.21
CA MET A 164 -1.01 0.71 11.52
C MET A 164 -1.84 -0.48 12.00
N ILE A 165 -2.80 -0.26 12.90
CA ILE A 165 -3.70 -1.30 13.41
C ILE A 165 -4.53 -1.87 12.25
N SER A 166 -5.16 -1.02 11.46
CA SER A 166 -6.02 -1.42 10.34
C SER A 166 -5.24 -2.23 9.30
N SER A 167 -4.03 -1.80 8.95
CA SER A 167 -3.15 -2.53 8.03
C SER A 167 -2.78 -3.92 8.56
N MET A 168 -2.44 -4.03 9.85
CA MET A 168 -2.08 -5.31 10.45
C MET A 168 -3.27 -6.26 10.61
N LEU A 169 -4.46 -5.73 10.90
CA LEU A 169 -5.68 -6.53 10.94
C LEU A 169 -6.04 -7.05 9.54
N ALA A 170 -5.88 -6.23 8.50
CA ALA A 170 -6.07 -6.66 7.13
C ALA A 170 -5.07 -7.77 6.74
N ASP A 171 -3.78 -7.62 7.05
CA ASP A 171 -2.75 -8.63 6.75
C ASP A 171 -2.99 -9.96 7.50
N ARG A 172 -3.49 -9.90 8.73
CA ARG A 172 -3.86 -11.10 9.52
C ARG A 172 -5.15 -11.77 9.04
N SER A 173 -5.96 -11.07 8.28
CA SER A 173 -7.16 -11.64 7.70
C SER A 173 -6.80 -12.79 6.76
N LYS A 174 -7.48 -13.93 6.89
CA LYS A 174 -7.29 -15.06 5.98
C LYS A 174 -7.84 -14.79 4.59
N ASN A 175 -8.77 -13.83 4.48
CA ASN A 175 -9.54 -13.59 3.27
C ASN A 175 -9.09 -12.33 2.51
N TYR A 176 -8.46 -11.37 3.18
CA TYR A 176 -8.09 -10.09 2.58
C TYR A 176 -6.58 -9.89 2.59
N LYS A 177 -6.05 -9.39 1.49
CA LYS A 177 -4.62 -9.10 1.28
C LYS A 177 -4.47 -7.72 0.65
N ILE A 178 -3.52 -6.95 1.12
CA ILE A 178 -3.16 -5.65 0.53
C ILE A 178 -2.65 -5.84 -0.90
N ASP A 179 -1.92 -6.93 -1.17
CA ASP A 179 -1.43 -7.23 -2.51
C ASP A 179 -2.55 -7.49 -3.53
N ASN A 180 -3.77 -7.77 -3.07
CA ASN A 180 -4.95 -7.97 -3.90
C ASN A 180 -5.79 -6.68 -4.07
N GLY A 181 -5.31 -5.52 -3.61
CA GLY A 181 -5.96 -4.23 -3.84
C GLY A 181 -6.12 -3.94 -5.33
N VAL A 182 -7.26 -3.35 -5.69
CA VAL A 182 -7.63 -3.03 -7.09
C VAL A 182 -6.64 -2.05 -7.70
N ASP A 183 -6.33 -0.97 -7.00
CA ASP A 183 -5.36 0.05 -7.39
C ASP A 183 -3.97 -0.55 -7.61
N ARG A 184 -3.48 -1.36 -6.68
CA ARG A 184 -2.20 -2.06 -6.78
C ARG A 184 -2.12 -2.98 -8.01
N TRP A 185 -3.20 -3.71 -8.29
CA TRP A 185 -3.24 -4.60 -9.43
C TRP A 185 -3.15 -3.83 -10.75
N PHE A 186 -3.95 -2.74 -10.90
CA PHE A 186 -3.93 -1.92 -12.11
C PHE A 186 -2.63 -1.13 -12.25
N LEU A 187 -2.04 -0.62 -11.17
CA LEU A 187 -0.72 0.01 -11.19
C LEU A 187 0.36 -0.95 -11.69
N ASN A 188 0.39 -2.18 -11.17
CA ASN A 188 1.33 -3.19 -11.65
C ASN A 188 1.13 -3.49 -13.14
N LYS A 189 -0.12 -3.57 -13.60
CA LYS A 189 -0.43 -3.81 -15.01
C LYS A 189 -0.05 -2.61 -15.87
N ALA A 190 -0.32 -1.39 -15.45
CA ALA A 190 0.06 -0.16 -16.14
C ALA A 190 1.59 -0.06 -16.30
N LYS A 191 2.35 -0.28 -15.23
CA LYS A 191 3.82 -0.30 -15.25
C LYS A 191 4.37 -1.36 -16.21
N LYS A 192 3.79 -2.57 -16.23
CA LYS A 192 4.19 -3.65 -17.16
C LYS A 192 3.91 -3.33 -18.63
N THR A 193 2.86 -2.56 -18.91
CA THR A 193 2.44 -2.19 -20.27
C THR A 193 2.87 -0.78 -20.68
N ASN A 194 3.69 -0.10 -19.87
CA ASN A 194 4.18 1.26 -20.07
C ASN A 194 3.06 2.27 -20.35
N LYS A 195 1.92 2.14 -19.65
CA LYS A 195 0.88 3.16 -19.68
C LYS A 195 1.26 4.33 -18.79
N ASP A 196 0.84 5.53 -19.18
CA ASP A 196 0.98 6.71 -18.33
C ASP A 196 0.18 6.53 -17.03
N ILE A 197 0.77 6.90 -15.90
CA ILE A 197 0.11 6.92 -14.59
C ILE A 197 -0.12 8.38 -14.22
N ILE A 198 -1.37 8.72 -13.89
CA ILE A 198 -1.81 10.05 -13.51
C ILE A 198 -2.27 9.97 -12.05
N GLU A 199 -1.58 10.64 -11.17
CA GLU A 199 -1.99 10.79 -9.78
C GLU A 199 -3.03 11.90 -9.67
N LEU A 200 -4.14 11.62 -9.00
CA LEU A 200 -5.24 12.56 -8.78
C LEU A 200 -5.05 13.34 -7.48
N GLU A 201 -4.30 12.79 -6.53
CA GLU A 201 -3.99 13.38 -5.23
C GLU A 201 -2.49 13.48 -5.00
N ASP A 202 -2.11 14.49 -4.22
CA ASP A 202 -0.76 14.60 -3.64
C ASP A 202 -0.77 13.93 -2.26
N TYR A 203 -0.27 12.71 -2.17
CA TYR A 203 -0.26 11.93 -0.91
C TYR A 203 0.42 12.67 0.25
N LYS A 204 1.43 13.53 -0.03
CA LYS A 204 2.09 14.31 1.02
C LYS A 204 1.15 15.36 1.61
N LYS A 205 0.35 15.97 0.73
CA LYS A 205 -0.67 16.91 1.17
C LYS A 205 -1.78 16.21 1.92
N THR A 206 -2.25 15.06 1.42
CA THR A 206 -3.29 14.26 2.09
C THR A 206 -2.84 13.86 3.50
N TYR A 207 -1.63 13.34 3.65
CA TYR A 207 -1.07 12.98 4.97
C TYR A 207 -0.92 14.19 5.90
N ALA A 208 -0.50 15.34 5.36
CA ALA A 208 -0.40 16.55 6.16
C ALA A 208 -1.78 17.06 6.63
N ASP A 209 -2.79 16.99 5.76
CA ASP A 209 -4.17 17.37 6.08
C ASP A 209 -4.77 16.43 7.13
N GLU A 210 -4.58 15.11 7.00
CA GLU A 210 -5.01 14.12 8.00
C GLU A 210 -4.34 14.35 9.36
N ALA A 211 -3.02 14.54 9.36
CA ALA A 211 -2.27 14.77 10.59
C ALA A 211 -2.58 16.13 11.25
N ALA A 212 -3.23 17.03 10.52
CA ALA A 212 -3.69 18.34 11.05
C ALA A 212 -5.09 18.28 11.68
N LEU A 213 -5.81 17.15 11.56
CA LEU A 213 -7.07 16.95 12.26
C LEU A 213 -6.84 17.00 13.76
N SER A 214 -7.86 17.44 14.51
CA SER A 214 -7.76 17.44 15.98
C SER A 214 -7.72 16.01 16.52
N ASP A 215 -7.01 15.81 17.65
CA ASP A 215 -6.91 14.47 18.28
C ASP A 215 -8.28 13.87 18.66
N LYS A 216 -9.31 14.70 18.82
CA LYS A 216 -10.71 14.24 19.01
C LYS A 216 -11.37 13.76 17.72
N THR A 217 -10.84 14.16 16.57
CA THR A 217 -11.37 13.78 15.25
C THR A 217 -10.63 12.56 14.74
N GLN A 218 -9.38 12.42 15.11
CA GLN A 218 -8.56 11.26 14.87
C GLN A 218 -8.95 10.11 15.81
#